data_f78a4327557ff82891a647b8d1149cba
#
_entry.id   f78a4327557ff82891a647b8d1149cba
#
_cell.length_a   1.000
_cell.length_b   1.000
_cell.length_c   1.000
_cell.angle_alpha   90.00
_cell.angle_beta   90.00
_cell.angle_gamma   90.00
#
_symmetry.space_group_name_H-M   'P 1'
#
loop_
_entity.id
_entity.type
_entity.pdbx_description
1 polymer ?
#
loop_
_entity_poly.entity_id
_entity_poly.type
_entity_poly.pdbx_seq_one_letter_code
_entity_poly.pdbx_strand_id
1 'polypeptide(L)'
;MIKSKYDYLEYLQKDKEALGMKRRHPRIFGDEVWKFEIILRKHEYYMNVRQKDPIGKILYLYYKMRHHYYGIKLGFEIPANVFGKGLRINHSGYIVINPHARVGDFCDLHQGVHVGRNIKE
;
A
#
# COMPACT_ATOMS: atom_id res chain seq x y z
N MET A 1 8.74 1.69 7.15
CA MET A 1 7.72 2.76 7.17
C MET A 1 8.24 3.99 6.46
N ILE A 2 7.40 4.62 5.65
CA ILE A 2 7.79 5.83 4.91
C ILE A 2 7.89 7.01 5.87
N LYS A 3 9.07 7.61 5.96
CA LYS A 3 9.33 8.74 6.86
C LYS A 3 9.85 9.98 6.14
N SER A 4 10.05 9.90 4.83
CA SER A 4 10.56 11.01 4.04
C SER A 4 10.12 10.84 2.59
N LYS A 5 10.32 11.90 1.78
CA LYS A 5 10.07 11.79 0.35
C LYS A 5 11.01 10.79 -0.31
N TYR A 6 12.24 10.70 0.16
CA TYR A 6 13.19 9.72 -0.34
C TYR A 6 12.68 8.30 -0.10
N ASP A 7 12.20 8.01 1.11
CA ASP A 7 11.61 6.70 1.42
C ASP A 7 10.43 6.41 0.50
N TYR A 8 9.56 7.40 0.30
CA TYR A 8 8.38 7.24 -0.53
C TYR A 8 8.75 6.82 -1.95
N LEU A 9 9.72 7.52 -2.55
CA LEU A 9 10.17 7.19 -3.90
C LEU A 9 10.82 5.80 -3.96
N GLU A 10 11.57 5.45 -2.93
CA GLU A 10 12.18 4.12 -2.84
C GLU A 10 11.12 3.03 -2.72
N TYR A 11 10.10 3.23 -1.90
CA TYR A 11 9.01 2.26 -1.75
C TYR A 11 8.28 2.06 -3.08
N LEU A 12 7.98 3.15 -3.79
CA LEU A 12 7.33 3.04 -5.10
C LEU A 12 8.19 2.23 -6.08
N GLN A 13 9.49 2.49 -6.10
CA GLN A 13 10.39 1.79 -7.02
C GLN A 13 10.53 0.31 -6.66
N LYS A 14 10.68 -0.01 -5.39
CA LYS A 14 10.85 -1.39 -4.95
C LYS A 14 9.56 -2.21 -5.12
N ASP A 15 8.41 -1.61 -4.87
CA ASP A 15 7.12 -2.27 -5.13
C ASP A 15 6.98 -2.57 -6.62
N LYS A 16 7.32 -1.61 -7.47
CA LYS A 16 7.27 -1.77 -8.92
C LYS A 16 8.16 -2.93 -9.37
N GLU A 17 9.39 -2.97 -8.86
CA GLU A 17 10.33 -4.05 -9.19
C GLU A 17 9.80 -5.41 -8.73
N ALA A 18 9.25 -5.47 -7.51
CA ALA A 18 8.71 -6.71 -6.97
C ALA A 18 7.56 -7.24 -7.83
N LEU A 19 6.72 -6.35 -8.34
CA LEU A 19 5.62 -6.73 -9.24
C LEU A 19 6.08 -7.07 -10.65
N GLY A 20 7.35 -6.83 -10.96
CA GLY A 20 7.88 -7.10 -12.29
C GLY A 20 7.42 -6.13 -13.36
N MET A 21 6.97 -4.96 -12.97
CA MET A 21 6.48 -3.95 -13.91
C MET A 21 7.65 -3.20 -14.53
N LYS A 22 7.63 -3.11 -15.88
CA LYS A 22 8.68 -2.42 -16.62
C LYS A 22 8.21 -1.11 -17.23
N ARG A 23 6.90 -0.88 -17.26
CA ARG A 23 6.34 0.37 -17.75
C ARG A 23 6.56 1.47 -16.73
N ARG A 24 6.57 2.70 -17.20
CA ARG A 24 6.75 3.85 -16.34
C ARG A 24 5.52 4.11 -15.45
N HIS A 25 4.36 3.87 -15.98
CA HIS A 25 3.08 4.10 -15.29
C HIS A 25 2.13 2.93 -15.52
N PRO A 26 1.20 2.67 -14.59
CA PRO A 26 0.17 1.66 -14.82
C PRO A 26 -0.70 2.02 -16.01
N ARG A 27 -1.26 1.01 -16.66
CA ARG A 27 -2.22 1.21 -17.75
C ARG A 27 -3.50 1.84 -17.20
N ILE A 28 -4.22 2.54 -18.08
CA ILE A 28 -5.52 3.10 -17.69
C ILE A 28 -6.48 1.96 -17.33
N PHE A 29 -6.50 0.90 -18.14
CA PHE A 29 -7.29 -0.30 -17.86
C PHE A 29 -6.31 -1.43 -17.56
N GLY A 30 -6.48 -2.09 -16.43
CA GLY A 30 -5.57 -3.13 -15.98
C GLY A 30 -4.58 -2.61 -14.93
N ASP A 31 -3.62 -3.47 -14.59
CA ASP A 31 -2.61 -3.18 -13.54
C ASP A 31 -3.23 -2.75 -12.21
N GLU A 32 -4.36 -3.38 -11.84
CA GLU A 32 -5.15 -2.94 -10.69
C GLU A 32 -4.40 -3.09 -9.39
N VAL A 33 -3.64 -4.18 -9.22
CA VAL A 33 -2.85 -4.41 -8.02
C VAL A 33 -1.74 -3.35 -7.90
N TRP A 34 -1.05 -3.04 -9.00
CA TRP A 34 -0.03 -2.01 -8.99
C TRP A 34 -0.60 -0.65 -8.64
N LYS A 35 -1.77 -0.31 -9.21
CA LYS A 35 -2.47 0.93 -8.87
C LYS A 35 -2.80 0.99 -7.38
N PHE A 36 -3.29 -0.12 -6.83
CA PHE A 36 -3.59 -0.19 -5.40
C PHE A 36 -2.33 0.06 -4.56
N GLU A 37 -1.22 -0.57 -4.92
CA GLU A 37 0.02 -0.39 -4.17
C GLU A 37 0.53 1.05 -4.23
N ILE A 38 0.40 1.71 -5.39
CA ILE A 38 0.76 3.12 -5.51
C ILE A 38 -0.12 3.97 -4.59
N ILE A 39 -1.41 3.74 -4.58
CA ILE A 39 -2.35 4.47 -3.72
C ILE A 39 -2.02 4.23 -2.25
N LEU A 40 -1.71 2.99 -1.87
CA LEU A 40 -1.31 2.65 -0.51
C LEU A 40 -0.08 3.47 -0.09
N ARG A 41 0.94 3.53 -0.94
CA ARG A 41 2.16 4.27 -0.61
C ARG A 41 1.93 5.78 -0.55
N LYS A 42 1.07 6.32 -1.40
CA LYS A 42 0.69 7.74 -1.32
C LYS A 42 -0.04 8.04 -0.02
N HIS A 43 -0.98 7.16 0.38
CA HIS A 43 -1.65 7.32 1.67
C HIS A 43 -0.63 7.33 2.81
N GLU A 44 0.30 6.39 2.81
CA GLU A 44 1.35 6.32 3.84
C GLU A 44 2.21 7.58 3.85
N TYR A 45 2.60 8.07 2.68
CA TYR A 45 3.43 9.26 2.58
C TYR A 45 2.74 10.50 3.15
N TYR A 46 1.51 10.75 2.72
CA TYR A 46 0.79 11.93 3.21
C TYR A 46 0.43 11.79 4.69
N MET A 47 0.16 10.57 5.16
CA MET A 47 -0.09 10.33 6.57
C MET A 47 1.15 10.60 7.43
N ASN A 48 2.32 10.10 7.00
CA ASN A 48 3.51 10.10 7.85
C ASN A 48 4.35 11.36 7.69
N VAL A 49 4.32 12.01 6.51
CA VAL A 49 5.28 13.06 6.17
C VAL A 49 4.64 14.42 5.98
N ARG A 50 3.43 14.47 5.44
CA ARG A 50 2.84 15.71 4.96
C ARG A 50 1.66 16.21 5.78
N GLN A 51 1.50 15.76 7.01
CA GLN A 51 0.34 16.14 7.83
C GLN A 51 0.36 17.59 8.34
N LYS A 52 1.50 18.27 8.26
CA LYS A 52 1.63 19.59 8.86
C LYS A 52 1.19 20.74 7.95
N ASP A 53 1.11 20.52 6.63
CA ASP A 53 0.70 21.58 5.73
C ASP A 53 -0.74 21.35 5.24
N PRO A 54 -1.48 22.42 4.87
CA PRO A 54 -2.87 22.28 4.47
C PRO A 54 -3.08 21.41 3.23
N ILE A 55 -2.18 21.53 2.24
CA ILE A 55 -2.26 20.74 1.03
C ILE A 55 -2.03 19.27 1.36
N GLY A 56 -1.04 19.00 2.22
CA GLY A 56 -0.78 17.63 2.66
C GLY A 56 -1.95 16.99 3.37
N LYS A 57 -2.66 17.76 4.21
CA LYS A 57 -3.86 17.26 4.88
C LYS A 57 -4.97 16.90 3.91
N ILE A 58 -5.19 17.74 2.90
CA ILE A 58 -6.19 17.47 1.87
C ILE A 58 -5.84 16.22 1.09
N LEU A 59 -4.58 16.09 0.68
CA LEU A 59 -4.12 14.92 -0.07
C LEU A 59 -4.14 13.66 0.78
N TYR A 60 -3.87 13.77 2.07
CA TYR A 60 -4.01 12.65 2.99
C TYR A 60 -5.45 12.12 2.99
N LEU A 61 -6.43 13.00 3.13
CA LEU A 61 -7.83 12.59 3.13
C LEU A 61 -8.23 11.98 1.79
N TYR A 62 -7.78 12.58 0.69
CA TYR A 62 -8.06 12.05 -0.65
C TYR A 62 -7.51 10.64 -0.82
N TYR A 63 -6.24 10.42 -0.50
CA TYR A 63 -5.64 9.10 -0.69
C TYR A 63 -6.10 8.08 0.35
N LYS A 64 -6.47 8.53 1.54
CA LYS A 64 -7.11 7.66 2.52
C LYS A 64 -8.41 7.08 1.96
N MET A 65 -9.23 7.93 1.34
CA MET A 65 -10.46 7.48 0.70
C MET A 65 -10.20 6.58 -0.50
N ARG A 66 -9.24 6.95 -1.34
CA ARG A 66 -8.88 6.14 -2.51
C ARG A 66 -8.38 4.76 -2.07
N HIS A 67 -7.57 4.71 -1.04
CA HIS A 67 -7.05 3.46 -0.49
C HIS A 67 -8.20 2.57 -0.03
N HIS A 68 -9.13 3.13 0.72
CA HIS A 68 -10.26 2.38 1.25
C HIS A 68 -11.13 1.81 0.12
N TYR A 69 -11.58 2.66 -0.79
CA TYR A 69 -12.52 2.21 -1.83
C TYR A 69 -11.86 1.35 -2.88
N TYR A 70 -10.62 1.61 -3.20
CA TYR A 70 -9.90 0.74 -4.14
C TYR A 70 -9.65 -0.64 -3.52
N GLY A 71 -9.39 -0.67 -2.22
CA GLY A 71 -9.27 -1.92 -1.49
C GLY A 71 -10.56 -2.73 -1.54
N ILE A 72 -11.70 -2.10 -1.29
CA ILE A 72 -13.00 -2.76 -1.39
C ILE A 72 -13.18 -3.36 -2.79
N LYS A 73 -12.84 -2.61 -3.82
CA LYS A 73 -12.96 -3.06 -5.20
C LYS A 73 -12.16 -4.34 -5.46
N LEU A 74 -10.98 -4.46 -4.90
CA LEU A 74 -10.09 -5.59 -5.14
C LEU A 74 -10.20 -6.70 -4.09
N GLY A 75 -10.97 -6.47 -3.04
CA GLY A 75 -11.11 -7.44 -1.95
C GLY A 75 -10.02 -7.33 -0.90
N PHE A 76 -9.36 -6.20 -0.78
CA PHE A 76 -8.25 -5.99 0.14
C PHE A 76 -8.65 -5.19 1.36
N GLU A 77 -8.30 -5.71 2.54
CA GLU A 77 -8.19 -4.91 3.75
C GLU A 77 -6.72 -4.88 4.14
N ILE A 78 -5.96 -4.02 3.50
CA ILE A 78 -4.52 -3.88 3.71
C ILE A 78 -4.27 -2.49 4.27
N PRO A 79 -4.01 -2.38 5.58
CA PRO A 79 -3.86 -1.07 6.21
C PRO A 79 -2.53 -0.41 5.85
N ALA A 80 -2.47 0.90 6.06
CA ALA A 80 -1.24 1.66 5.90
C ALA A 80 -0.24 1.29 7.00
N ASN A 81 1.04 1.48 6.71
CA ASN A 81 2.15 1.32 7.66
C ASN A 81 2.33 -0.10 8.20
N VAL A 82 1.93 -1.10 7.44
CA VAL A 82 2.12 -2.50 7.83
C VAL A 82 3.27 -3.15 7.05
N PHE A 83 3.32 -2.93 5.75
CA PHE A 83 4.29 -3.62 4.89
C PHE A 83 5.48 -2.73 4.56
N GLY A 84 6.68 -3.32 4.61
CA GLY A 84 7.89 -2.68 4.14
C GLY A 84 7.89 -2.56 2.61
N LYS A 85 8.98 -2.05 2.06
CA LYS A 85 9.12 -1.86 0.62
C LYS A 85 9.25 -3.20 -0.09
N GLY A 86 8.97 -3.19 -1.40
CA GLY A 86 9.05 -4.41 -2.20
C GLY A 86 7.85 -5.32 -2.02
N LEU A 87 6.70 -4.76 -1.69
CA LEU A 87 5.48 -5.53 -1.52
C LEU A 87 5.03 -6.06 -2.87
N ARG A 88 4.72 -7.34 -2.93
CA ARG A 88 4.15 -7.97 -4.11
C ARG A 88 2.84 -8.64 -3.74
N ILE A 89 1.73 -8.08 -4.23
CA ILE A 89 0.42 -8.71 -4.13
C ILE A 89 0.16 -9.39 -5.47
N ASN A 90 -0.01 -10.71 -5.45
CA ASN A 90 -0.03 -11.48 -6.69
C ASN A 90 -1.33 -11.34 -7.47
N HIS A 91 -2.46 -11.30 -6.77
CA HIS A 91 -3.78 -11.23 -7.40
C HIS A 91 -4.73 -10.43 -6.56
N SER A 92 -5.75 -9.86 -7.20
CA SER A 92 -6.90 -9.38 -6.48
C SER A 92 -7.60 -10.57 -5.83
N GLY A 93 -8.34 -10.33 -4.76
CA GLY A 93 -9.02 -11.36 -4.03
C GLY A 93 -9.02 -11.04 -2.56
N TYR A 94 -9.55 -11.94 -1.76
CA TYR A 94 -9.75 -11.66 -0.35
C TYR A 94 -8.43 -11.69 0.41
N ILE A 95 -7.98 -10.53 0.90
CA ILE A 95 -6.78 -10.39 1.75
C ILE A 95 -7.15 -9.47 2.91
N VAL A 96 -6.99 -9.96 4.13
CA VAL A 96 -7.30 -9.19 5.34
C VAL A 96 -6.08 -9.17 6.24
N ILE A 97 -5.59 -7.95 6.53
CA ILE A 97 -4.40 -7.76 7.34
C ILE A 97 -4.75 -6.90 8.54
N ASN A 98 -4.30 -7.31 9.72
CA ASN A 98 -4.52 -6.56 10.95
C ASN A 98 -3.70 -5.27 10.93
N PRO A 99 -4.31 -4.10 11.28
CA PRO A 99 -3.56 -2.84 11.27
C PRO A 99 -2.43 -2.77 12.28
N HIS A 100 -2.39 -3.63 13.27
CA HIS A 100 -1.30 -3.69 14.24
C HIS A 100 -0.15 -4.62 13.82
N ALA A 101 -0.32 -5.33 12.70
CA ALA A 101 0.75 -6.17 12.18
C ALA A 101 1.90 -5.31 11.65
N ARG A 102 3.10 -5.87 11.66
CA ARG A 102 4.27 -5.25 11.06
C ARG A 102 4.98 -6.32 10.24
N VAL A 103 5.08 -6.09 8.96
CA VAL A 103 5.67 -7.04 8.03
C VAL A 103 6.88 -6.39 7.39
N GLY A 104 7.97 -7.12 7.29
CA GLY A 104 9.21 -6.60 6.73
C GLY A 104 9.16 -6.38 5.22
N ASP A 105 10.35 -6.14 4.67
CA ASP A 105 10.50 -5.85 3.24
C ASP A 105 10.32 -7.11 2.39
N PHE A 106 9.94 -6.91 1.13
CA PHE A 106 9.86 -7.96 0.10
C PHE A 106 8.86 -9.06 0.45
N CYS A 107 7.74 -8.69 1.06
CA CYS A 107 6.66 -9.61 1.34
C CYS A 107 5.91 -9.95 0.06
N ASP A 108 5.57 -11.23 -0.11
CA ASP A 108 4.84 -11.73 -1.27
C ASP A 108 3.48 -12.25 -0.77
N LEU A 109 2.39 -11.59 -1.16
CA LEU A 109 1.04 -11.95 -0.73
C LEU A 109 0.27 -12.62 -1.85
N HIS A 110 -0.45 -13.66 -1.49
CA HIS A 110 -1.41 -14.32 -2.38
C HIS A 110 -2.82 -14.11 -1.87
N GLN A 111 -3.80 -14.26 -2.74
CA GLN A 111 -5.21 -14.12 -2.36
C GLN A 111 -5.58 -15.15 -1.29
N GLY A 112 -6.55 -14.81 -0.48
CA GLY A 112 -7.00 -15.66 0.61
C GLY A 112 -6.19 -15.55 1.89
N VAL A 113 -5.21 -14.67 1.94
CA VAL A 113 -4.38 -14.49 3.14
C VAL A 113 -5.15 -13.73 4.20
N HIS A 114 -5.06 -14.21 5.43
CA HIS A 114 -5.60 -13.52 6.59
C HIS A 114 -4.53 -13.43 7.65
N VAL A 115 -4.15 -12.20 8.01
CA VAL A 115 -3.21 -11.96 9.09
C VAL A 115 -3.97 -11.32 10.24
N GLY A 116 -4.26 -12.10 11.25
CA GLY A 116 -5.02 -11.65 12.39
C GLY A 116 -4.13 -11.03 13.45
N ARG A 117 -4.79 -10.52 14.48
CA ARG A 117 -4.10 -10.01 15.64
C ARG A 117 -3.76 -11.17 16.57
N ASN A 118 -2.53 -11.20 17.02
CA ASN A 118 -2.16 -12.16 18.04
C ASN A 118 -2.47 -11.55 19.41
N ILE A 119 -3.47 -12.07 20.07
CA ILE A 119 -3.91 -11.55 21.35
C ILE A 119 -3.47 -12.41 22.51
N LYS A 120 -2.62 -13.34 22.25
CA LYS A 120 -2.26 -14.31 23.25
C LYS A 120 -1.19 -13.79 24.18
N GLU A 121 -0.48 -12.89 23.90
CA GLU A 121 0.59 -12.49 24.71
C GLU A 121 0.29 -11.87 25.96
#